data_20ce90aab5f54819dd56a520cfe36e69
#
_entry.id   20ce90aab5f54819dd56a520cfe36e69
#
_cell.length_a   1.000
_cell.length_b   1.000
_cell.length_c   1.000
_cell.angle_alpha   90.00
_cell.angle_beta   90.00
_cell.angle_gamma   90.00
#
_symmetry.space_group_name_H-M   'P 1'
#
loop_
_entity.id
_entity.type
_entity.pdbx_description
1 polymer ?
#
loop_
_entity_poly.entity_id
_entity_poly.type
_entity_poly.pdbx_seq_one_letter_code
_entity_poly.pdbx_strand_id
1 'polypeptide(L)'
;NTLKFRGDLDPDMVNRMSYSTQLVISRKFNSRLSLAATPTLLHVNMVPETQQNNTVLAIGMGGRYKLTQRLSLNLEYFPQLQKNNYSEGSGTSEFYNSLSVGFDIETRGHVFQLFFSNSRGVIDPQFIAESPGSWTDGDVYFGFNISRVFTLKKPDLPTYN
;
A
#
# COMPACT_ATOMS: atom_id res chain seq x y z
N ASN A 1 -11.23 9.50 6.57
CA ASN A 1 -11.48 10.85 6.03
C ASN A 1 -12.67 10.77 5.10
N THR A 2 -13.85 11.12 5.61
CA THR A 2 -15.01 11.36 4.76
C THR A 2 -14.78 12.70 4.06
N LEU A 3 -14.63 12.67 2.74
CA LEU A 3 -14.69 13.87 1.91
C LEU A 3 -16.00 14.58 2.25
N LYS A 4 -15.92 15.74 2.89
CA LYS A 4 -17.09 16.60 3.12
C LYS A 4 -17.39 17.30 1.80
N PHE A 5 -18.38 16.78 1.08
CA PHE A 5 -18.93 17.49 -0.08
C PHE A 5 -19.67 18.73 0.40
N ARG A 6 -19.36 19.86 -0.21
CA ARG A 6 -20.01 21.15 0.01
C ARG A 6 -21.23 21.18 -0.92
N GLY A 7 -22.39 20.82 -0.41
CA GLY A 7 -23.66 20.85 -1.15
C GLY A 7 -24.62 19.74 -0.72
N ASP A 8 -25.91 19.98 -0.85
CA ASP A 8 -27.06 19.17 -0.41
C ASP A 8 -27.24 17.81 -1.15
N LEU A 9 -26.19 17.28 -1.77
CA LEU A 9 -26.24 15.98 -2.42
C LEU A 9 -25.59 14.95 -1.49
N ASP A 10 -26.41 14.14 -0.85
CA ASP A 10 -25.95 12.88 -0.25
C ASP A 10 -25.66 11.91 -1.40
N PRO A 11 -24.40 11.71 -1.78
CA PRO A 11 -24.07 10.86 -2.92
C PRO A 11 -24.43 9.43 -2.56
N ASP A 12 -25.17 8.75 -3.44
CA ASP A 12 -25.50 7.33 -3.34
C ASP A 12 -24.25 6.52 -2.98
N MET A 13 -24.41 5.47 -2.19
CA MET A 13 -23.31 4.62 -1.73
C MET A 13 -22.43 4.15 -2.90
N VAL A 14 -23.00 3.89 -4.06
CA VAL A 14 -22.30 3.46 -5.29
C VAL A 14 -21.29 4.52 -5.76
N ASN A 15 -21.61 5.80 -5.64
CA ASN A 15 -20.75 6.89 -6.06
C ASN A 15 -19.51 7.04 -5.14
N ARG A 16 -19.59 6.54 -3.90
CA ARG A 16 -18.46 6.55 -2.93
C ARG A 16 -17.54 5.36 -3.07
N MET A 17 -17.86 4.40 -3.93
CA MET A 17 -17.04 3.19 -4.10
C MET A 17 -15.81 3.48 -4.96
N SER A 18 -14.72 2.83 -4.61
CA SER A 18 -13.52 2.72 -5.44
C SER A 18 -13.21 1.25 -5.67
N TYR A 19 -12.65 0.94 -6.82
CA TYR A 19 -12.30 -0.41 -7.24
C TYR A 19 -10.81 -0.48 -7.53
N SER A 20 -10.14 -1.44 -6.90
CA SER A 20 -8.73 -1.72 -7.14
C SER A 20 -8.58 -3.10 -7.74
N THR A 21 -7.88 -3.20 -8.85
CA THR A 21 -7.48 -4.46 -9.47
C THR A 21 -5.97 -4.54 -9.50
N GLN A 22 -5.42 -5.57 -8.88
CA GLN A 22 -3.97 -5.75 -8.74
C GLN A 22 -3.57 -7.14 -9.21
N LEU A 23 -2.49 -7.20 -10.01
CA LEU A 23 -1.83 -8.45 -10.35
C LEU A 23 -0.50 -8.53 -9.59
N VAL A 24 -0.39 -9.46 -8.65
CA VAL A 24 0.81 -9.62 -7.85
C VAL A 24 1.74 -10.65 -8.50
N ILE A 25 2.92 -10.20 -8.93
CA ILE A 25 3.97 -11.03 -9.49
C ILE A 25 5.15 -10.99 -8.52
N SER A 26 5.50 -12.13 -7.93
CA SER A 26 6.59 -12.17 -6.98
C SER A 26 7.59 -13.29 -7.30
N ARG A 27 8.87 -13.03 -7.00
CA ARG A 27 9.95 -14.01 -7.17
C ARG A 27 10.94 -13.95 -6.02
N LYS A 28 11.25 -15.11 -5.51
CA LYS A 28 12.38 -15.32 -4.60
C LYS A 28 13.65 -15.59 -5.42
N PHE A 29 14.59 -14.64 -5.42
CA PHE A 29 15.83 -14.74 -6.18
C PHE A 29 16.88 -15.63 -5.50
N ASN A 30 16.93 -15.55 -4.17
CA ASN A 30 17.82 -16.38 -3.34
C ASN A 30 17.24 -16.50 -1.92
N SER A 31 18.01 -17.12 -1.00
CA SER A 31 17.57 -17.30 0.40
C SER A 31 17.33 -15.98 1.15
N ARG A 32 17.87 -14.87 0.67
CA ARG A 32 17.79 -13.57 1.34
C ARG A 32 16.93 -12.54 0.60
N LEU A 33 16.86 -12.60 -0.75
CA LEU A 33 16.21 -11.57 -1.56
C LEU A 33 14.94 -12.11 -2.22
N SER A 34 13.84 -11.41 -2.00
CA SER A 34 12.57 -11.57 -2.73
C SER A 34 12.13 -10.23 -3.28
N LEU A 35 11.63 -10.21 -4.50
CA LEU A 35 11.08 -9.03 -5.15
C LEU A 35 9.65 -9.30 -5.60
N ALA A 36 8.84 -8.26 -5.65
CA ALA A 36 7.48 -8.29 -6.16
C ALA A 36 7.23 -7.07 -7.05
N ALA A 37 6.37 -7.25 -8.03
CA ALA A 37 5.81 -6.20 -8.86
C ALA A 37 4.29 -6.34 -8.86
N THR A 38 3.59 -5.23 -8.72
CA THR A 38 2.13 -5.21 -8.59
C THR A 38 1.56 -4.15 -9.53
N PRO A 39 1.40 -4.46 -10.85
CA PRO A 39 0.59 -3.63 -11.71
C PRO A 39 -0.80 -3.44 -11.12
N THR A 40 -1.20 -2.19 -10.97
CA THR A 40 -2.42 -1.80 -10.27
C THR A 40 -3.23 -0.85 -11.11
N LEU A 41 -4.52 -1.15 -11.26
CA LEU A 41 -5.54 -0.27 -11.82
C LEU A 41 -6.50 0.10 -10.69
N LEU A 42 -6.55 1.39 -10.37
CA LEU A 42 -7.46 1.95 -9.38
C LEU A 42 -8.50 2.81 -10.09
N HIS A 43 -9.77 2.54 -9.86
CA HIS A 43 -10.89 3.35 -10.34
C HIS A 43 -11.66 3.93 -9.16
N VAL A 44 -11.85 5.24 -9.16
CA VAL A 44 -12.60 5.98 -8.15
C VAL A 44 -13.85 6.55 -8.80
N ASN A 45 -15.05 6.14 -8.35
CA ASN A 45 -16.31 6.55 -8.97
C ASN A 45 -16.58 8.05 -8.82
N MET A 46 -16.15 8.66 -7.72
CA MET A 46 -16.38 10.07 -7.47
C MET A 46 -15.06 10.81 -7.36
N VAL A 47 -14.83 11.75 -8.27
CA VAL A 47 -13.75 12.71 -8.25
C VAL A 47 -14.33 14.11 -7.98
N PRO A 48 -13.60 14.99 -7.28
CA PRO A 48 -14.10 16.32 -6.90
C PRO A 48 -14.47 17.21 -8.08
N GLU A 49 -13.88 17.01 -9.24
CA GLU A 49 -14.10 17.80 -10.45
C GLU A 49 -14.33 16.92 -11.69
N THR A 50 -15.22 17.36 -12.57
CA THR A 50 -15.64 16.64 -13.79
C THR A 50 -14.53 16.45 -14.82
N GLN A 51 -13.39 17.14 -14.70
CA GLN A 51 -12.25 17.02 -15.63
C GLN A 51 -11.14 16.10 -15.13
N GLN A 52 -11.30 15.47 -13.97
CA GLN A 52 -10.29 14.62 -13.38
C GLN A 52 -10.42 13.17 -13.87
N ASN A 53 -9.27 12.52 -14.06
CA ASN A 53 -9.26 11.10 -14.42
C ASN A 53 -9.70 10.25 -13.23
N ASN A 54 -10.77 9.48 -13.42
CA ASN A 54 -11.28 8.54 -12.42
C ASN A 54 -10.40 7.28 -12.28
N THR A 55 -9.47 7.08 -13.21
CA THR A 55 -8.65 5.86 -13.26
C THR A 55 -7.18 6.20 -13.09
N VAL A 56 -6.53 5.53 -12.14
CA VAL A 56 -5.11 5.64 -11.86
C VAL A 56 -4.43 4.33 -12.22
N LEU A 57 -3.38 4.43 -13.03
CA LEU A 57 -2.47 3.33 -13.29
C LEU A 57 -1.21 3.50 -12.45
N ALA A 58 -0.86 2.48 -11.68
CA ALA A 58 0.35 2.45 -10.88
C ALA A 58 1.05 1.10 -10.99
N ILE A 59 2.34 1.06 -10.69
CA ILE A 59 3.09 -0.19 -10.57
C ILE A 59 3.71 -0.22 -9.17
N GLY A 60 3.17 -1.03 -8.28
CA GLY A 60 3.81 -1.33 -7.02
C GLY A 60 5.10 -2.13 -7.24
N MET A 61 6.17 -1.75 -6.58
CA MET A 61 7.43 -2.48 -6.53
C MET A 61 7.77 -2.76 -5.08
N GLY A 62 7.91 -4.03 -4.73
CA GLY A 62 8.23 -4.46 -3.37
C GLY A 62 9.53 -5.26 -3.33
N GLY A 63 10.31 -5.07 -2.28
CA GLY A 63 11.51 -5.85 -2.04
C GLY A 63 11.64 -6.24 -0.57
N ARG A 64 12.03 -7.49 -0.32
CA ARG A 64 12.37 -7.98 1.01
C ARG A 64 13.77 -8.54 1.00
N TYR A 65 14.60 -8.05 1.90
CA TYR A 65 15.95 -8.53 2.09
C TYR A 65 16.19 -9.01 3.53
N LYS A 66 16.54 -10.30 3.69
CA LYS A 66 16.87 -10.86 5.00
C LYS A 66 18.26 -10.42 5.43
N LEU A 67 18.33 -9.56 6.43
CA LEU A 67 19.59 -9.11 7.06
C LEU A 67 20.17 -10.23 7.94
N THR A 68 19.31 -10.87 8.72
CA THR A 68 19.62 -12.03 9.56
C THR A 68 18.54 -13.10 9.41
N GLN A 69 18.62 -14.20 10.16
CA GLN A 69 17.56 -15.21 10.19
C GLN A 69 16.22 -14.68 10.76
N ARG A 70 16.27 -13.61 11.55
CA ARG A 70 15.11 -13.05 12.25
C ARG A 70 14.78 -11.62 11.89
N LEU A 71 15.66 -10.93 11.15
CA LEU A 71 15.48 -9.54 10.77
C LEU A 71 15.47 -9.43 9.26
N SER A 72 14.43 -8.81 8.72
CA SER A 72 14.31 -8.47 7.31
C SER A 72 14.08 -6.98 7.13
N LEU A 73 14.63 -6.42 6.07
CA LEU A 73 14.35 -5.09 5.55
C LEU A 73 13.33 -5.24 4.42
N ASN A 74 12.28 -4.42 4.45
CA ASN A 74 11.28 -4.32 3.41
C ASN A 74 11.32 -2.92 2.80
N LEU A 75 11.15 -2.86 1.49
CA LEU A 75 11.02 -1.62 0.73
C LEU A 75 9.82 -1.75 -0.19
N GLU A 76 9.00 -0.72 -0.26
CA GLU A 76 7.85 -0.67 -1.13
C GLU A 76 7.74 0.72 -1.77
N TYR A 77 7.52 0.76 -3.09
CA TYR A 77 7.39 1.97 -3.86
C TYR A 77 6.27 1.84 -4.89
N PHE A 78 5.37 2.82 -4.92
CA PHE A 78 4.24 2.88 -5.85
C PHE A 78 4.33 4.11 -6.74
N PRO A 79 5.09 4.07 -7.84
CA PRO A 79 5.04 5.11 -8.85
C PRO A 79 3.71 5.07 -9.60
N GLN A 80 3.07 6.23 -9.71
CA GLN A 80 1.93 6.42 -10.58
C GLN A 80 2.41 6.62 -12.01
N LEU A 81 1.94 5.79 -12.94
CA LEU A 81 2.25 5.90 -14.36
C LEU A 81 1.44 7.02 -15.04
N GLN A 82 0.24 7.23 -14.54
CA GLN A 82 -0.63 8.31 -14.95
C GLN A 82 -0.96 9.13 -13.72
N LYS A 83 -0.40 10.35 -13.65
CA LYS A 83 -0.70 11.26 -12.54
C LYS A 83 -2.18 11.61 -12.58
N ASN A 84 -2.81 11.48 -11.45
CA ASN A 84 -4.12 12.09 -11.24
C ASN A 84 -3.92 13.60 -11.21
N ASN A 85 -4.64 14.32 -12.06
CA ASN A 85 -4.68 15.78 -12.04
C ASN A 85 -5.53 16.30 -10.85
N TYR A 86 -5.59 15.53 -9.76
CA TYR A 86 -6.28 15.93 -8.53
C TYR A 86 -5.71 17.21 -7.91
N SER A 87 -4.47 17.57 -8.28
CA SER A 87 -3.78 18.72 -7.69
C SER A 87 -3.88 20.00 -8.50
N GLU A 88 -4.25 19.98 -9.77
CA GLU A 88 -4.20 21.20 -10.59
C GLU A 88 -5.39 22.15 -10.43
N GLY A 89 -6.53 21.70 -9.88
CA GLY A 89 -7.73 22.55 -9.77
C GLY A 89 -8.01 23.12 -8.38
N SER A 90 -7.51 22.52 -7.31
CA SER A 90 -7.87 22.87 -5.93
C SER A 90 -6.77 23.58 -5.12
N GLY A 91 -5.67 23.95 -5.71
CA GLY A 91 -4.67 24.88 -5.15
C GLY A 91 -3.90 24.42 -3.92
N THR A 92 -3.91 23.15 -3.49
CA THR A 92 -3.34 22.84 -2.18
C THR A 92 -2.67 21.50 -1.96
N SER A 93 -2.60 20.54 -2.86
CA SER A 93 -1.87 19.33 -2.49
C SER A 93 -1.26 18.64 -3.70
N GLU A 94 0.04 18.78 -3.83
CA GLU A 94 0.85 17.91 -4.66
C GLU A 94 0.86 16.50 -4.03
N PHE A 95 0.39 15.49 -4.76
CA PHE A 95 0.48 14.11 -4.31
C PHE A 95 1.78 13.49 -4.79
N TYR A 96 2.46 12.81 -3.87
CA TYR A 96 3.74 12.15 -4.12
C TYR A 96 3.53 10.65 -4.32
N ASN A 97 4.50 10.01 -4.98
CA ASN A 97 4.53 8.56 -5.04
C ASN A 97 4.75 7.97 -3.64
N SER A 98 3.98 6.97 -3.29
CA SER A 98 4.14 6.31 -2.00
C SER A 98 5.46 5.53 -1.93
N LEU A 99 6.24 5.79 -0.90
CA LEU A 99 7.46 5.07 -0.57
C LEU A 99 7.41 4.64 0.89
N SER A 100 7.62 3.36 1.14
CA SER A 100 7.65 2.81 2.49
C SER A 100 8.93 2.00 2.71
N VAL A 101 9.49 2.12 3.89
CA VAL A 101 10.63 1.34 4.37
C VAL A 101 10.22 0.67 5.67
N GLY A 102 10.45 -0.63 5.79
CA GLY A 102 10.03 -1.38 6.97
C GLY A 102 11.03 -2.44 7.41
N PHE A 103 10.85 -2.89 8.64
CA PHE A 103 11.63 -3.97 9.24
C PHE A 103 10.67 -5.02 9.80
N ASP A 104 10.93 -6.30 9.48
CA ASP A 104 10.25 -7.43 10.09
C ASP A 104 11.21 -8.09 11.08
N ILE A 105 10.74 -8.27 12.32
CA ILE A 105 11.44 -8.95 13.38
C ILE A 105 10.68 -10.24 13.68
N GLU A 106 11.22 -11.37 13.24
CA GLU A 106 10.61 -12.70 13.42
C GLU A 106 11.07 -13.30 14.76
N THR A 107 10.10 -13.64 15.61
CA THR A 107 10.32 -14.41 16.83
C THR A 107 9.67 -15.80 16.70
N ARG A 108 9.79 -16.68 17.71
CA ARG A 108 9.26 -18.06 17.66
C ARG A 108 7.74 -18.19 17.44
N GLY A 109 6.99 -17.13 17.45
CA GLY A 109 5.54 -17.19 17.27
C GLY A 109 4.90 -15.89 16.84
N HIS A 110 5.69 -14.82 16.74
CA HIS A 110 5.20 -13.51 16.36
C HIS A 110 6.13 -12.89 15.33
N VAL A 111 5.57 -12.08 14.44
CA VAL A 111 6.30 -11.20 13.56
C VAL A 111 5.92 -9.77 13.92
N PHE A 112 6.90 -8.99 14.32
CA PHE A 112 6.78 -7.55 14.57
C PHE A 112 7.21 -6.83 13.31
N GLN A 113 6.36 -5.96 12.81
CA GLN A 113 6.64 -5.16 11.63
C GLN A 113 6.63 -3.69 12.02
N LEU A 114 7.71 -3.00 11.73
CA LEU A 114 7.86 -1.56 11.91
C LEU A 114 8.03 -0.96 10.53
N PHE A 115 7.30 0.11 10.23
CA PHE A 115 7.45 0.75 8.92
C PHE A 115 7.31 2.27 9.01
N PHE A 116 7.95 2.91 8.06
CA PHE A 116 7.92 4.34 7.82
C PHE A 116 7.44 4.58 6.39
N SER A 117 6.51 5.49 6.21
CA SER A 117 5.92 5.79 4.91
C SER A 117 5.60 7.27 4.81
N ASN A 118 5.63 7.82 3.60
CA ASN A 118 5.09 9.16 3.33
C ASN A 118 3.57 9.15 3.10
N SER A 119 2.92 7.99 3.15
CA SER A 119 1.47 7.86 3.05
C SER A 119 0.84 7.67 4.42
N ARG A 120 -0.26 8.39 4.69
CA ARG A 120 -1.09 8.21 5.89
C ARG A 120 -2.09 7.09 5.76
N GLY A 121 -2.50 6.82 4.52
CA GLY A 121 -3.60 5.90 4.24
C GLY A 121 -3.16 4.44 4.25
N VAL A 122 -4.06 3.59 4.69
CA VAL A 122 -3.89 2.12 4.67
C VAL A 122 -4.74 1.43 3.61
N ILE A 123 -5.60 2.18 2.92
CA ILE A 123 -6.43 1.68 1.81
C ILE A 123 -5.86 2.12 0.47
N ASP A 124 -6.06 1.29 -0.57
CA ASP A 124 -5.47 1.48 -1.90
C ASP A 124 -5.58 2.90 -2.47
N PRO A 125 -6.75 3.56 -2.48
CA PRO A 125 -6.86 4.91 -3.02
C PRO A 125 -5.94 5.92 -2.31
N GLN A 126 -5.82 5.79 -0.99
CA GLN A 126 -5.07 6.74 -0.17
C GLN A 126 -3.56 6.62 -0.33
N PHE A 127 -3.02 5.39 -0.37
CA PHE A 127 -1.58 5.25 -0.48
C PHE A 127 -1.08 5.21 -1.93
N ILE A 128 -1.91 4.79 -2.90
CA ILE A 128 -1.53 4.76 -4.32
C ILE A 128 -1.70 6.13 -4.96
N ALA A 129 -2.84 6.79 -4.73
CA ALA A 129 -3.24 8.00 -5.46
C ALA A 129 -3.11 9.30 -4.66
N GLU A 130 -3.25 9.24 -3.34
CA GLU A 130 -3.43 10.42 -2.47
C GLU A 130 -2.37 10.47 -1.35
N SER A 131 -1.11 10.16 -1.64
CA SER A 131 -0.01 10.28 -0.66
C SER A 131 0.40 11.76 -0.51
N PRO A 132 0.03 12.44 0.60
CA PRO A 132 0.27 13.87 0.73
C PRO A 132 1.68 14.22 1.22
N GLY A 133 2.42 13.24 1.73
CA GLY A 133 3.70 13.46 2.35
C GLY A 133 4.87 13.38 1.39
N SER A 134 5.86 14.24 1.61
CA SER A 134 7.15 14.24 0.93
C SER A 134 8.24 13.76 1.88
N TRP A 135 9.04 12.78 1.46
CA TRP A 135 10.21 12.34 2.22
C TRP A 135 11.25 13.45 2.40
N THR A 136 11.36 14.35 1.41
CA THR A 136 12.31 15.46 1.44
C THR A 136 11.93 16.53 2.44
N ASP A 137 10.63 16.69 2.71
CA ASP A 137 10.10 17.68 3.66
C ASP A 137 9.94 17.10 5.08
N GLY A 138 10.29 15.81 5.23
CA GLY A 138 10.21 15.11 6.52
C GLY A 138 8.82 14.61 6.89
N ASP A 139 7.89 14.55 5.95
CA ASP A 139 6.55 14.03 6.15
C ASP A 139 6.56 12.50 6.17
N VAL A 140 7.02 11.94 7.27
CA VAL A 140 7.14 10.49 7.43
C VAL A 140 6.24 10.01 8.57
N TYR A 141 5.42 9.04 8.26
CA TYR A 141 4.49 8.40 9.20
C TYR A 141 5.03 7.06 9.64
N PHE A 142 4.97 6.81 10.93
CA PHE A 142 5.35 5.55 11.54
C PHE A 142 4.13 4.66 11.72
N GLY A 143 4.29 3.37 11.40
CA GLY A 143 3.32 2.34 11.69
C GLY A 143 3.97 1.07 12.23
N PHE A 144 3.18 0.29 12.96
CA PHE A 144 3.61 -1.02 13.40
C PHE A 144 2.46 -2.04 13.27
N ASN A 145 2.84 -3.29 13.09
CA ASN A 145 1.93 -4.43 13.05
C ASN A 145 2.53 -5.60 13.83
N ILE A 146 1.67 -6.40 14.44
CA ILE A 146 2.05 -7.62 15.12
C ILE A 146 1.18 -8.74 14.57
N SER A 147 1.82 -9.74 13.99
CA SER A 147 1.14 -10.94 13.50
C SER A 147 1.57 -12.19 14.22
N ARG A 148 0.66 -13.15 14.33
CA ARG A 148 0.90 -14.46 14.93
C ARG A 148 0.20 -15.55 14.14
N VAL A 149 0.89 -16.63 13.87
CA VAL A 149 0.33 -17.83 13.25
C VAL A 149 -0.05 -18.82 14.34
N PHE A 150 -1.33 -19.23 14.37
CA PHE A 150 -1.83 -20.27 15.25
C PHE A 150 -2.05 -21.55 14.44
N THR A 151 -1.48 -22.65 14.91
CA THR A 151 -1.75 -23.97 14.33
C THR A 151 -2.96 -24.57 15.03
N LEU A 152 -4.11 -24.60 14.36
CA LEU A 152 -5.36 -25.13 14.91
C LEU A 152 -5.38 -26.68 14.90
N LYS A 153 -4.73 -27.30 13.89
CA LYS A 153 -4.60 -28.76 13.77
C LYS A 153 -3.23 -29.07 13.21
N LYS A 154 -2.48 -29.94 13.88
CA LYS A 154 -1.26 -30.51 13.28
C LYS A 154 -1.67 -31.48 12.18
N PRO A 155 -1.10 -31.41 10.97
CA PRO A 155 -1.32 -32.43 9.97
C PRO A 155 -0.77 -33.78 10.50
N ASP A 156 -1.57 -34.81 10.40
CA ASP A 156 -1.12 -36.19 10.67
C ASP A 156 -0.11 -36.58 9.57
N LEU A 157 1.15 -36.55 9.90
CA LEU A 157 2.20 -37.00 8.97
C LEU A 157 2.05 -38.52 8.82
N PRO A 158 1.99 -39.08 7.57
CA PRO A 158 1.99 -40.51 7.38
C PRO A 158 3.29 -41.06 7.93
N THR A 159 3.18 -41.97 8.88
CA THR A 159 4.30 -42.80 9.37
C THR A 159 4.64 -43.80 8.25
N TYR A 160 5.72 -43.55 7.53
CA TYR A 160 6.32 -44.54 6.68
C TYR A 160 7.06 -45.55 7.58
N ASN A 161 6.50 -46.77 7.66
CA ASN A 161 7.22 -47.94 8.20
C ASN A 161 8.19 -48.51 7.15
#